data_ab630e05e93446e9b1a01660cb9b80d2
#
_entry.id   ab630e05e93446e9b1a01660cb9b80d2
#
_cell.length_a   1.000
_cell.length_b   1.000
_cell.length_c   1.000
_cell.angle_alpha   90.00
_cell.angle_beta   90.00
_cell.angle_gamma   90.00
#
_symmetry.space_group_name_H-M   'P 1'
#
loop_
_entity.id
_entity.type
_entity.pdbx_description
1 polymer ?
#
loop_
_entity_poly.entity_id
_entity_poly.type
_entity_poly.pdbx_seq_one_letter_code
_entity_poly.pdbx_strand_id
1 'polypeptide(L)'
;MEIYLVGGAVRDELLGYPVIEKDWVVVGARPQELLDQGYQQVGKDFPVFLHPKTKDEYALARLERKQGHGYTGFTVDCDPTVTLEEDLLRRDLTVNAIARSADGALIDPYGGQRDIEARVLRHVSNAFVEDPLRVLRTARFAARYAHLGFTVAPETVALMASIVRAGELEHLPKERIWVEMEKALGERDADVFISVLQDCGALDILLPEVAALFGVPQPAEHHPEIDTGEHVLMALRQGTALGCSTAVRFSLLVHDLGKGTTPKDQWPQHIAHETRGLPMVRKVCKRLNVPNQHRDLALLVCEYHTHCHRALALRGTTLMK
;
A
#
# COMPACT_ATOMS: atom_id res chain seq x y z
N MET A 1 -5.18 32.97 -10.47
CA MET A 1 -4.69 31.59 -10.67
C MET A 1 -3.30 31.50 -10.07
N GLU A 2 -3.11 30.66 -9.09
CA GLU A 2 -1.84 30.35 -8.44
C GLU A 2 -1.52 28.87 -8.59
N ILE A 3 -0.24 28.51 -8.72
CA ILE A 3 0.18 27.14 -9.00
C ILE A 3 1.22 26.72 -7.96
N TYR A 4 1.01 25.57 -7.35
CA TYR A 4 1.84 25.03 -6.29
C TYR A 4 2.28 23.60 -6.61
N LEU A 5 3.57 23.29 -6.44
CA LEU A 5 4.06 21.92 -6.39
C LEU A 5 3.63 21.31 -5.06
N VAL A 6 3.08 20.10 -5.05
CA VAL A 6 2.47 19.52 -3.84
C VAL A 6 2.82 18.05 -3.64
N GLY A 7 2.60 17.57 -2.43
CA GLY A 7 2.54 16.15 -2.11
C GLY A 7 3.87 15.43 -2.19
N GLY A 8 3.89 14.31 -2.92
CA GLY A 8 5.04 13.42 -3.01
C GLY A 8 6.33 14.09 -3.45
N ALA A 9 6.25 14.98 -4.42
CA ALA A 9 7.42 15.70 -4.94
C ALA A 9 8.10 16.57 -3.87
N VAL A 10 7.31 17.33 -3.09
CA VAL A 10 7.84 18.20 -2.03
C VAL A 10 8.41 17.36 -0.89
N ARG A 11 7.69 16.31 -0.47
CA ARG A 11 8.17 15.36 0.55
C ARG A 11 9.49 14.70 0.14
N ASP A 12 9.56 14.14 -1.06
CA ASP A 12 10.73 13.40 -1.53
C ASP A 12 11.95 14.33 -1.63
N GLU A 13 11.76 15.58 -2.09
CA GLU A 13 12.82 16.59 -2.10
C GLU A 13 13.32 16.92 -0.67
N LEU A 14 12.42 17.10 0.29
CA LEU A 14 12.78 17.36 1.69
C LEU A 14 13.51 16.17 2.33
N LEU A 15 13.26 14.95 1.86
CA LEU A 15 13.94 13.73 2.28
C LEU A 15 15.25 13.48 1.52
N GLY A 16 15.58 14.28 0.50
CA GLY A 16 16.74 14.05 -0.37
C GLY A 16 16.55 12.88 -1.34
N TYR A 17 15.31 12.49 -1.61
CA TYR A 17 14.98 11.45 -2.59
C TYR A 17 14.83 12.05 -4.00
N PRO A 18 15.10 11.25 -5.05
CA PRO A 18 14.82 11.67 -6.41
C PRO A 18 13.33 11.96 -6.61
N VAL A 19 13.00 13.13 -7.12
CA VAL A 19 11.63 13.48 -7.53
C VAL A 19 11.39 12.91 -8.92
N ILE A 20 10.50 11.91 -9.01
CA ILE A 20 10.18 11.23 -10.28
C ILE A 20 8.94 11.83 -10.91
N GLU A 21 7.90 12.08 -10.13
CA GLU A 21 6.61 12.62 -10.57
C GLU A 21 6.36 13.95 -9.88
N LYS A 22 5.76 14.89 -10.59
CA LYS A 22 5.41 16.21 -10.06
C LYS A 22 3.92 16.42 -10.18
N ASP A 23 3.27 16.56 -9.03
CA ASP A 23 1.87 16.91 -8.93
C ASP A 23 1.74 18.41 -8.61
N TRP A 24 0.89 19.08 -9.37
CA TRP A 24 0.64 20.49 -9.22
C TRP A 24 -0.81 20.77 -8.81
N VAL A 25 -1.02 21.68 -7.87
CA VAL A 25 -2.36 22.18 -7.53
C VAL A 25 -2.50 23.60 -8.07
N VAL A 26 -3.64 23.85 -8.71
CA VAL A 26 -4.02 25.16 -9.26
C VAL A 26 -5.15 25.72 -8.43
N VAL A 27 -4.93 26.85 -7.81
CA VAL A 27 -5.90 27.59 -6.98
C VAL A 27 -6.45 28.78 -7.73
N GLY A 28 -7.72 29.08 -7.58
CA GLY A 28 -8.36 30.27 -8.16
C GLY A 28 -8.53 30.20 -9.69
N ALA A 29 -8.73 29.00 -10.24
CA ALA A 29 -8.98 28.81 -11.66
C ALA A 29 -10.16 27.87 -11.93
N ARG A 30 -10.71 27.97 -13.12
CA ARG A 30 -11.75 27.07 -13.66
C ARG A 30 -11.14 26.11 -14.68
N PRO A 31 -11.77 24.93 -14.90
CA PRO A 31 -11.33 23.96 -15.90
C PRO A 31 -11.06 24.59 -17.28
N GLN A 32 -11.93 25.49 -17.73
CA GLN A 32 -11.84 26.11 -19.04
C GLN A 32 -10.56 26.95 -19.18
N GLU A 33 -10.11 27.61 -18.13
CA GLU A 33 -8.89 28.44 -18.16
C GLU A 33 -7.62 27.61 -18.41
N LEU A 34 -7.59 26.37 -17.93
CA LEU A 34 -6.50 25.43 -18.21
C LEU A 34 -6.59 24.89 -19.65
N LEU A 35 -7.80 24.55 -20.12
CA LEU A 35 -8.03 24.10 -21.49
C LEU A 35 -7.62 25.18 -22.50
N ASP A 36 -7.97 26.44 -22.25
CA ASP A 36 -7.62 27.58 -23.11
C ASP A 36 -6.10 27.81 -23.16
N GLN A 37 -5.35 27.38 -22.15
CA GLN A 37 -3.88 27.39 -22.12
C GLN A 37 -3.25 26.14 -22.75
N GLY A 38 -4.06 25.22 -23.33
CA GLY A 38 -3.60 24.04 -24.05
C GLY A 38 -3.32 22.82 -23.15
N TYR A 39 -3.76 22.84 -21.89
CA TYR A 39 -3.72 21.64 -21.06
C TYR A 39 -4.73 20.61 -21.58
N GLN A 40 -4.41 19.33 -21.42
CA GLN A 40 -5.29 18.22 -21.81
C GLN A 40 -5.94 17.62 -20.59
N GLN A 41 -7.28 17.68 -20.51
CA GLN A 41 -8.02 17.03 -19.43
C GLN A 41 -7.96 15.50 -19.58
N VAL A 42 -7.65 14.81 -18.49
CA VAL A 42 -7.70 13.34 -18.31
C VAL A 42 -8.51 13.01 -17.05
N GLY A 43 -9.17 11.85 -17.08
CA GLY A 43 -10.08 11.46 -15.98
C GLY A 43 -11.48 12.05 -16.13
N LYS A 44 -12.50 11.23 -15.85
CA LYS A 44 -13.92 11.65 -15.93
C LYS A 44 -14.42 12.20 -14.60
N ASP A 45 -14.09 11.53 -13.51
CA ASP A 45 -14.61 11.81 -12.17
C ASP A 45 -13.73 12.80 -11.38
N PHE A 46 -12.44 12.83 -11.69
CA PHE A 46 -11.47 13.73 -11.08
C PHE A 46 -10.70 14.42 -12.21
N PRO A 47 -11.03 15.67 -12.55
CA PRO A 47 -10.37 16.36 -13.64
C PRO A 47 -8.90 16.66 -13.29
N VAL A 48 -8.01 15.89 -13.91
CA VAL A 48 -6.56 16.12 -13.94
C VAL A 48 -6.23 16.68 -15.32
N PHE A 49 -5.32 17.62 -15.37
CA PHE A 49 -4.91 18.32 -16.58
C PHE A 49 -3.41 18.06 -16.83
N LEU A 50 -3.08 17.50 -17.98
CA LEU A 50 -1.69 17.30 -18.38
C LEU A 50 -1.14 18.58 -19.02
N HIS A 51 -0.01 19.03 -18.50
CA HIS A 51 0.68 20.20 -19.08
C HIS A 51 1.10 19.94 -20.53
N PRO A 52 0.88 20.88 -21.46
CA PRO A 52 1.06 20.65 -22.91
C PRO A 52 2.47 20.19 -23.28
N LYS A 53 3.50 20.67 -22.60
CA LYS A 53 4.91 20.37 -22.90
C LYS A 53 5.51 19.29 -21.99
N THR A 54 5.40 19.43 -20.64
CA THR A 54 6.08 18.55 -19.68
C THR A 54 5.29 17.28 -19.39
N LYS A 55 3.97 17.28 -19.64
CA LYS A 55 3.03 16.21 -19.28
C LYS A 55 2.86 15.98 -17.79
N ASP A 56 3.40 16.89 -16.97
CA ASP A 56 3.14 16.87 -15.54
C ASP A 56 1.63 17.01 -15.26
N GLU A 57 1.19 16.46 -14.14
CA GLU A 57 -0.21 16.45 -13.73
C GLU A 57 -0.56 17.70 -12.93
N TYR A 58 -1.62 18.39 -13.35
CA TYR A 58 -2.19 19.56 -12.70
C TYR A 58 -3.62 19.26 -12.28
N ALA A 59 -3.95 19.46 -11.01
CA ALA A 59 -5.30 19.35 -10.50
C ALA A 59 -5.78 20.69 -9.97
N LEU A 60 -7.05 21.03 -10.16
CA LEU A 60 -7.64 22.18 -9.48
C LEU A 60 -7.75 21.89 -7.99
N ALA A 61 -7.53 22.92 -7.15
CA ALA A 61 -7.84 22.84 -5.73
C ALA A 61 -9.33 22.46 -5.56
N ARG A 62 -9.60 21.52 -4.67
CA ARG A 62 -10.92 20.93 -4.56
C ARG A 62 -11.27 20.49 -3.14
N LEU A 63 -12.57 20.48 -2.87
CA LEU A 63 -13.16 19.77 -1.73
C LEU A 63 -13.70 18.43 -2.19
N GLU A 64 -13.48 17.41 -1.40
CA GLU A 64 -14.08 16.08 -1.57
C GLU A 64 -15.09 15.87 -0.44
N ARG A 65 -16.33 15.49 -0.77
CA ARG A 65 -17.36 15.18 0.22
C ARG A 65 -17.90 13.78 -0.05
N LYS A 66 -17.87 12.95 0.98
CA LYS A 66 -18.43 11.59 0.93
C LYS A 66 -19.97 11.68 0.94
N GLN A 67 -20.64 11.12 -0.08
CA GLN A 67 -22.11 11.02 -0.20
C GLN A 67 -22.59 9.56 -0.28
N GLY A 68 -21.86 8.58 0.25
CA GLY A 68 -22.23 7.16 0.19
C GLY A 68 -21.09 6.25 0.63
N HIS A 69 -21.31 4.94 0.51
CA HIS A 69 -20.28 3.94 0.75
C HIS A 69 -19.44 3.70 -0.50
N GLY A 70 -18.13 3.50 -0.33
CA GLY A 70 -17.20 3.16 -1.40
C GLY A 70 -16.74 4.34 -2.26
N TYR A 71 -16.04 4.02 -3.35
CA TYR A 71 -15.33 4.98 -4.22
C TYR A 71 -16.26 5.89 -5.07
N THR A 72 -17.45 5.43 -5.44
CA THR A 72 -18.42 6.19 -6.26
C THR A 72 -19.22 7.22 -5.47
N GLY A 73 -19.01 7.31 -4.16
CA GLY A 73 -19.73 8.18 -3.25
C GLY A 73 -19.10 9.55 -3.00
N PHE A 74 -18.17 10.03 -3.86
CA PHE A 74 -17.57 11.35 -3.71
C PHE A 74 -18.19 12.37 -4.65
N THR A 75 -18.56 13.52 -4.10
CA THR A 75 -18.81 14.73 -4.88
C THR A 75 -17.55 15.59 -4.81
N VAL A 76 -17.02 15.93 -5.95
CA VAL A 76 -15.84 16.80 -6.09
C VAL A 76 -16.34 18.21 -6.39
N ASP A 77 -15.97 19.15 -5.55
CA ASP A 77 -16.23 20.57 -5.74
C ASP A 77 -14.90 21.25 -6.08
N CYS A 78 -14.78 21.74 -7.31
CA CYS A 78 -13.63 22.47 -7.84
C CYS A 78 -13.96 23.96 -8.00
N ASP A 79 -14.70 24.55 -7.05
CA ASP A 79 -15.00 25.98 -7.09
C ASP A 79 -13.68 26.78 -6.97
N PRO A 80 -13.49 27.85 -7.77
CA PRO A 80 -12.29 28.69 -7.70
C PRO A 80 -12.05 29.35 -6.31
N THR A 81 -13.03 29.34 -5.43
CA THR A 81 -12.90 29.84 -4.04
C THR A 81 -12.24 28.85 -3.09
N VAL A 82 -12.04 27.59 -3.52
CA VAL A 82 -11.32 26.59 -2.70
C VAL A 82 -9.88 27.00 -2.53
N THR A 83 -9.46 27.11 -1.29
CA THR A 83 -8.11 27.53 -0.91
C THR A 83 -7.09 26.39 -0.99
N LEU A 84 -5.80 26.73 -1.00
CA LEU A 84 -4.73 25.73 -0.93
C LEU A 84 -4.81 24.92 0.38
N GLU A 85 -5.07 25.58 1.50
CA GLU A 85 -5.18 24.94 2.81
C GLU A 85 -6.30 23.90 2.85
N GLU A 86 -7.44 24.21 2.25
CA GLU A 86 -8.57 23.26 2.15
C GLU A 86 -8.21 22.04 1.28
N ASP A 87 -7.48 22.23 0.17
CA ASP A 87 -6.99 21.11 -0.62
C ASP A 87 -5.97 20.25 0.15
N LEU A 88 -5.07 20.88 0.89
CA LEU A 88 -4.09 20.18 1.72
C LEU A 88 -4.74 19.44 2.89
N LEU A 89 -5.81 19.97 3.50
CA LEU A 89 -6.54 19.40 4.64
C LEU A 89 -7.12 18.03 4.34
N ARG A 90 -7.60 17.80 3.10
CA ARG A 90 -8.23 16.54 2.70
C ARG A 90 -7.22 15.43 2.34
N ARG A 91 -5.91 15.71 2.33
CA ARG A 91 -4.88 14.72 1.98
C ARG A 91 -4.73 13.64 3.05
N ASP A 92 -4.04 12.56 2.69
CA ASP A 92 -3.86 11.39 3.55
C ASP A 92 -2.94 11.67 4.75
N LEU A 93 -1.70 12.10 4.50
CA LEU A 93 -0.66 12.27 5.53
C LEU A 93 -0.10 13.70 5.52
N THR A 94 0.29 14.19 6.69
CA THR A 94 0.91 15.52 6.86
C THR A 94 2.13 15.70 5.97
N VAL A 95 2.97 14.67 5.84
CA VAL A 95 4.15 14.65 4.97
C VAL A 95 3.80 14.80 3.47
N ASN A 96 2.56 14.53 3.07
CA ASN A 96 2.03 14.71 1.72
C ASN A 96 1.18 15.99 1.58
N ALA A 97 1.00 16.74 2.66
CA ALA A 97 0.19 17.97 2.73
C ALA A 97 1.07 19.23 2.82
N ILE A 98 2.21 19.19 2.15
CA ILE A 98 3.13 20.33 2.01
C ILE A 98 3.06 20.81 0.56
N ALA A 99 3.03 22.12 0.38
CA ALA A 99 3.08 22.76 -0.93
C ALA A 99 4.33 23.64 -1.05
N ARG A 100 4.75 23.89 -2.31
CA ARG A 100 5.80 24.83 -2.65
C ARG A 100 5.29 25.81 -3.69
N SER A 101 5.41 27.09 -3.43
CA SER A 101 5.09 28.17 -4.34
C SER A 101 6.15 28.34 -5.44
N ALA A 102 5.84 29.14 -6.45
CA ALA A 102 6.75 29.39 -7.59
C ALA A 102 8.05 30.11 -7.18
N ASP A 103 8.04 30.89 -6.10
CA ASP A 103 9.22 31.56 -5.53
C ASP A 103 10.04 30.64 -4.60
N GLY A 104 9.60 29.38 -4.42
CA GLY A 104 10.28 28.38 -3.61
C GLY A 104 9.86 28.31 -2.14
N ALA A 105 8.94 29.16 -1.68
CA ALA A 105 8.47 29.14 -0.30
C ALA A 105 7.66 27.88 0.00
N LEU A 106 7.91 27.27 1.17
CA LEU A 106 7.13 26.12 1.64
C LEU A 106 5.89 26.58 2.39
N ILE A 107 4.76 25.99 2.06
CA ILE A 107 3.46 26.23 2.71
C ILE A 107 3.07 24.90 3.38
N ASP A 108 3.08 24.88 4.70
CA ASP A 108 2.90 23.69 5.53
C ASP A 108 1.97 23.96 6.71
N PRO A 109 0.67 24.12 6.46
CA PRO A 109 -0.29 24.47 7.51
C PRO A 109 -0.53 23.33 8.52
N TYR A 110 -0.16 22.08 8.17
CA TYR A 110 -0.45 20.89 8.97
C TYR A 110 0.78 20.22 9.59
N GLY A 111 1.95 20.86 9.50
CA GLY A 111 3.18 20.45 10.19
C GLY A 111 3.85 19.22 9.57
N GLY A 112 3.75 19.06 8.25
CA GLY A 112 4.38 17.96 7.54
C GLY A 112 5.90 17.97 7.62
N GLN A 113 6.55 19.16 7.63
CA GLN A 113 8.00 19.29 7.84
C GLN A 113 8.42 18.76 9.21
N ARG A 114 7.67 19.14 10.27
CA ARG A 114 7.91 18.63 11.63
C ARG A 114 7.78 17.10 11.69
N ASP A 115 6.78 16.52 11.03
CA ASP A 115 6.58 15.08 11.02
C ASP A 115 7.65 14.37 10.14
N ILE A 116 8.17 15.01 9.09
CA ILE A 116 9.35 14.52 8.35
C ILE A 116 10.60 14.48 9.26
N GLU A 117 10.87 15.54 10.02
CA GLU A 117 11.99 15.59 10.97
C GLU A 117 11.85 14.56 12.08
N ALA A 118 10.64 14.40 12.62
CA ALA A 118 10.31 13.42 13.66
C ALA A 118 10.22 11.96 13.13
N ARG A 119 10.27 11.75 11.83
CA ARG A 119 10.08 10.44 11.18
C ARG A 119 8.72 9.81 11.49
N VAL A 120 7.65 10.57 11.40
CA VAL A 120 6.29 10.16 11.73
C VAL A 120 5.37 10.26 10.51
N LEU A 121 4.59 9.22 10.26
CA LEU A 121 3.48 9.20 9.31
C LEU A 121 2.18 9.47 10.05
N ARG A 122 1.69 10.69 9.96
CA ARG A 122 0.49 11.18 10.65
C ARG A 122 -0.58 11.56 9.65
N HIS A 123 -1.85 11.22 9.89
CA HIS A 123 -2.98 11.71 9.10
C HIS A 123 -3.16 13.22 9.27
N VAL A 124 -3.63 13.90 8.22
CA VAL A 124 -3.80 15.37 8.25
C VAL A 124 -4.98 15.78 9.12
N SER A 125 -6.13 15.11 8.94
CA SER A 125 -7.39 15.45 9.57
C SER A 125 -8.35 14.26 9.63
N ASN A 126 -9.52 14.45 10.24
CA ASN A 126 -10.59 13.45 10.23
C ASN A 126 -11.14 13.14 8.84
N ALA A 127 -10.89 13.96 7.82
CA ALA A 127 -11.19 13.63 6.43
C ALA A 127 -10.46 12.35 5.93
N PHE A 128 -9.46 11.88 6.69
CA PHE A 128 -8.78 10.60 6.43
C PHE A 128 -9.76 9.42 6.31
N VAL A 129 -10.85 9.40 7.09
CA VAL A 129 -11.84 8.31 7.07
C VAL A 129 -12.69 8.28 5.81
N GLU A 130 -12.68 9.33 5.00
CA GLU A 130 -13.50 9.43 3.79
C GLU A 130 -13.06 8.45 2.70
N ASP A 131 -11.75 8.19 2.54
CA ASP A 131 -11.23 7.17 1.62
C ASP A 131 -10.55 6.02 2.38
N PRO A 132 -11.23 4.86 2.53
CA PRO A 132 -10.66 3.70 3.23
C PRO A 132 -9.35 3.18 2.62
N LEU A 133 -9.05 3.50 1.34
CA LEU A 133 -7.78 3.13 0.70
C LEU A 133 -6.57 3.78 1.40
N ARG A 134 -6.78 4.87 2.14
CA ARG A 134 -5.72 5.54 2.91
C ARG A 134 -5.08 4.64 3.95
N VAL A 135 -5.81 3.61 4.43
CA VAL A 135 -5.24 2.56 5.31
C VAL A 135 -4.10 1.83 4.59
N LEU A 136 -4.33 1.35 3.37
CA LEU A 136 -3.31 0.65 2.58
C LEU A 136 -2.19 1.61 2.13
N ARG A 137 -2.55 2.84 1.76
CA ARG A 137 -1.58 3.88 1.39
C ARG A 137 -0.63 4.21 2.53
N THR A 138 -1.15 4.36 3.76
CA THR A 138 -0.34 4.62 4.96
C THR A 138 0.60 3.44 5.24
N ALA A 139 0.11 2.21 5.18
CA ALA A 139 0.93 1.01 5.34
C ALA A 139 2.03 0.93 4.25
N ARG A 140 1.73 1.31 3.00
CA ARG A 140 2.73 1.37 1.92
C ARG A 140 3.78 2.46 2.16
N PHE A 141 3.38 3.65 2.62
CA PHE A 141 4.35 4.68 2.98
C PHE A 141 5.23 4.25 4.16
N ALA A 142 4.68 3.52 5.13
CA ALA A 142 5.49 2.90 6.19
C ALA A 142 6.53 1.95 5.60
N ALA A 143 6.14 1.03 4.69
CA ALA A 143 7.05 0.14 3.99
C ALA A 143 8.10 0.87 3.14
N ARG A 144 7.76 2.04 2.59
CA ARG A 144 8.68 2.84 1.79
C ARG A 144 9.75 3.53 2.63
N TYR A 145 9.40 3.97 3.85
CA TYR A 145 10.25 4.85 4.66
C TYR A 145 10.73 4.24 5.98
N ALA A 146 10.40 2.97 6.29
CA ALA A 146 10.83 2.30 7.53
C ALA A 146 12.35 2.34 7.70
N HIS A 147 13.13 2.11 6.65
CA HIS A 147 14.60 2.18 6.67
C HIS A 147 15.16 3.57 7.00
N LEU A 148 14.35 4.63 6.92
CA LEU A 148 14.69 5.97 7.38
C LEU A 148 14.25 6.21 8.83
N GLY A 149 13.67 5.21 9.49
CA GLY A 149 13.15 5.28 10.85
C GLY A 149 11.73 5.83 10.98
N PHE A 150 10.98 5.93 9.87
CA PHE A 150 9.56 6.35 9.94
C PHE A 150 8.68 5.30 10.60
N THR A 151 7.78 5.77 11.45
CA THR A 151 6.72 4.98 12.09
C THR A 151 5.36 5.64 11.89
N VAL A 152 4.29 4.85 11.93
CA VAL A 152 2.93 5.41 11.89
C VAL A 152 2.55 5.94 13.27
N ALA A 153 2.01 7.16 13.32
CA ALA A 153 1.57 7.77 14.57
C ALA A 153 0.49 6.91 15.25
N PRO A 154 0.54 6.71 16.58
CA PRO A 154 -0.44 5.88 17.30
C PRO A 154 -1.90 6.31 17.06
N GLU A 155 -2.17 7.61 17.00
CA GLU A 155 -3.50 8.16 16.69
C GLU A 155 -3.92 7.85 15.24
N THR A 156 -2.98 7.72 14.31
CA THR A 156 -3.26 7.32 12.93
C THR A 156 -3.58 5.82 12.86
N VAL A 157 -2.84 4.97 13.58
CA VAL A 157 -3.16 3.54 13.70
C VAL A 157 -4.55 3.37 14.32
N ALA A 158 -4.89 4.12 15.37
CA ALA A 158 -6.21 4.08 16.00
C ALA A 158 -7.33 4.50 15.03
N LEU A 159 -7.08 5.53 14.20
CA LEU A 159 -8.02 5.98 13.17
C LEU A 159 -8.18 4.92 12.06
N MET A 160 -7.10 4.31 11.59
CA MET A 160 -7.12 3.19 10.64
C MET A 160 -7.94 2.03 11.20
N ALA A 161 -7.72 1.65 12.46
CA ALA A 161 -8.49 0.60 13.12
C ALA A 161 -9.99 0.94 13.25
N SER A 162 -10.36 2.22 13.36
CA SER A 162 -11.76 2.63 13.34
C SER A 162 -12.43 2.42 11.98
N ILE A 163 -11.71 2.69 10.89
CA ILE A 163 -12.16 2.43 9.51
C ILE A 163 -12.38 0.93 9.29
N VAL A 164 -11.44 0.10 9.78
CA VAL A 164 -11.55 -1.37 9.72
C VAL A 164 -12.81 -1.85 10.46
N ARG A 165 -13.01 -1.40 11.72
CA ARG A 165 -14.20 -1.78 12.51
C ARG A 165 -15.52 -1.31 11.90
N ALA A 166 -15.51 -0.22 11.15
CA ALA A 166 -16.68 0.27 10.42
C ALA A 166 -17.02 -0.55 9.16
N GLY A 167 -16.19 -1.55 8.77
CA GLY A 167 -16.41 -2.40 7.60
C GLY A 167 -16.11 -1.71 6.27
N GLU A 168 -15.53 -0.52 6.28
CA GLU A 168 -15.32 0.30 5.07
C GLU A 168 -14.34 -0.34 4.07
N LEU A 169 -13.40 -1.19 4.53
CA LEU A 169 -12.45 -1.88 3.65
C LEU A 169 -13.12 -2.90 2.73
N GLU A 170 -14.25 -3.47 3.13
CA GLU A 170 -14.99 -4.46 2.35
C GLU A 170 -15.61 -3.86 1.08
N HIS A 171 -15.79 -2.54 1.05
CA HIS A 171 -16.34 -1.79 -0.09
C HIS A 171 -15.28 -1.28 -1.07
N LEU A 172 -14.00 -1.52 -0.81
CA LEU A 172 -12.92 -1.12 -1.71
C LEU A 172 -12.91 -1.96 -2.99
N PRO A 173 -12.77 -1.33 -4.18
CA PRO A 173 -12.52 -2.06 -5.42
C PRO A 173 -11.25 -2.91 -5.33
N LYS A 174 -11.35 -4.17 -5.73
CA LYS A 174 -10.26 -5.17 -5.66
C LYS A 174 -9.00 -4.68 -6.37
N GLU A 175 -9.18 -4.02 -7.50
CA GLU A 175 -8.11 -3.47 -8.33
C GLU A 175 -7.33 -2.38 -7.59
N ARG A 176 -8.02 -1.53 -6.82
CA ARG A 176 -7.36 -0.50 -6.00
C ARG A 176 -6.56 -1.13 -4.86
N ILE A 177 -7.11 -2.17 -4.21
CA ILE A 177 -6.40 -2.92 -3.16
C ILE A 177 -5.14 -3.55 -3.75
N TRP A 178 -5.26 -4.23 -4.90
CA TRP A 178 -4.11 -4.87 -5.54
C TRP A 178 -3.03 -3.89 -5.94
N VAL A 179 -3.39 -2.75 -6.54
CA VAL A 179 -2.42 -1.72 -6.93
C VAL A 179 -1.60 -1.20 -5.74
N GLU A 180 -2.22 -0.93 -4.60
CA GLU A 180 -1.48 -0.50 -3.40
C GLU A 180 -0.63 -1.64 -2.83
N MET A 181 -1.13 -2.87 -2.84
CA MET A 181 -0.40 -4.05 -2.39
C MET A 181 0.81 -4.35 -3.28
N GLU A 182 0.65 -4.32 -4.61
CA GLU A 182 1.76 -4.55 -5.54
C GLU A 182 2.85 -3.49 -5.41
N LYS A 183 2.45 -2.21 -5.26
CA LYS A 183 3.39 -1.12 -4.97
C LYS A 183 4.12 -1.35 -3.64
N ALA A 184 3.39 -1.78 -2.59
CA ALA A 184 3.98 -2.07 -1.29
C ALA A 184 4.96 -3.25 -1.34
N LEU A 185 4.64 -4.31 -2.09
CA LEU A 185 5.57 -5.41 -2.36
C LEU A 185 6.82 -4.95 -3.14
N GLY A 186 6.73 -3.86 -3.89
CA GLY A 186 7.87 -3.23 -4.56
C GLY A 186 8.75 -2.38 -3.66
N GLU A 187 8.28 -1.97 -2.49
CA GLU A 187 9.01 -1.09 -1.57
C GLU A 187 10.17 -1.83 -0.88
N ARG A 188 11.05 -1.05 -0.24
CA ARG A 188 12.27 -1.55 0.40
C ARG A 188 12.01 -2.42 1.62
N ASP A 189 10.98 -2.09 2.39
CA ASP A 189 10.65 -2.79 3.64
C ASP A 189 9.22 -3.37 3.53
N ALA A 190 9.01 -4.25 2.52
CA ALA A 190 7.70 -4.79 2.17
C ALA A 190 6.99 -5.53 3.32
N ASP A 191 7.74 -6.12 4.26
CA ASP A 191 7.22 -6.76 5.45
C ASP A 191 6.53 -5.76 6.39
N VAL A 192 6.99 -4.51 6.46
CA VAL A 192 6.37 -3.45 7.26
C VAL A 192 4.95 -3.15 6.80
N PHE A 193 4.65 -3.29 5.52
CA PHE A 193 3.27 -3.17 5.01
C PHE A 193 2.33 -4.15 5.72
N ILE A 194 2.74 -5.42 5.81
CA ILE A 194 1.95 -6.47 6.47
C ILE A 194 1.82 -6.20 7.98
N SER A 195 2.91 -5.80 8.63
CA SER A 195 2.91 -5.47 10.06
C SER A 195 1.95 -4.33 10.39
N VAL A 196 1.95 -3.23 9.61
CA VAL A 196 1.04 -2.10 9.82
C VAL A 196 -0.43 -2.49 9.57
N LEU A 197 -0.70 -3.34 8.57
CA LEU A 197 -2.06 -3.87 8.36
C LEU A 197 -2.51 -4.76 9.53
N GLN A 198 -1.59 -5.51 10.14
CA GLN A 198 -1.85 -6.31 11.35
C GLN A 198 -2.17 -5.41 12.54
N ASP A 199 -1.35 -4.39 12.79
CA ASP A 199 -1.50 -3.45 13.92
C ASP A 199 -2.88 -2.75 13.94
N CYS A 200 -3.44 -2.45 12.77
CA CYS A 200 -4.76 -1.81 12.67
C CYS A 200 -5.91 -2.80 12.42
N GLY A 201 -5.65 -4.11 12.35
CA GLY A 201 -6.66 -5.14 12.09
C GLY A 201 -7.10 -5.28 10.63
N ALA A 202 -6.48 -4.52 9.71
CA ALA A 202 -6.81 -4.59 8.28
C ALA A 202 -6.38 -5.92 7.64
N LEU A 203 -5.35 -6.58 8.19
CA LEU A 203 -4.85 -7.85 7.69
C LEU A 203 -5.92 -8.94 7.77
N ASP A 204 -6.70 -8.99 8.85
CA ASP A 204 -7.79 -9.96 9.04
C ASP A 204 -8.89 -9.84 8.00
N ILE A 205 -9.11 -8.64 7.47
CA ILE A 205 -10.14 -8.36 6.46
C ILE A 205 -9.59 -8.62 5.04
N LEU A 206 -8.40 -8.11 4.75
CA LEU A 206 -7.83 -8.14 3.40
C LEU A 206 -7.18 -9.49 3.07
N LEU A 207 -6.45 -10.06 4.03
CA LEU A 207 -5.64 -11.27 3.88
C LEU A 207 -5.81 -12.20 5.10
N PRO A 208 -7.02 -12.65 5.43
CA PRO A 208 -7.26 -13.49 6.62
C PRO A 208 -6.44 -14.78 6.59
N GLU A 209 -6.08 -15.27 5.40
CA GLU A 209 -5.23 -16.45 5.26
C GLU A 209 -3.77 -16.19 5.72
N VAL A 210 -3.27 -14.97 5.52
CA VAL A 210 -1.95 -14.54 6.04
C VAL A 210 -2.05 -14.25 7.53
N ALA A 211 -3.11 -13.56 7.97
CA ALA A 211 -3.34 -13.28 9.38
C ALA A 211 -3.38 -14.58 10.22
N ALA A 212 -3.97 -15.65 9.68
CA ALA A 212 -4.05 -16.95 10.34
C ALA A 212 -2.70 -17.68 10.52
N LEU A 213 -1.61 -17.15 9.97
CA LEU A 213 -0.26 -17.72 10.15
C LEU A 213 0.39 -17.27 11.45
N PHE A 214 -0.01 -16.12 11.97
CA PHE A 214 0.53 -15.60 13.24
C PHE A 214 0.03 -16.44 14.42
N GLY A 215 0.94 -16.82 15.32
CA GLY A 215 0.67 -17.73 16.42
C GLY A 215 0.67 -19.22 16.03
N VAL A 216 0.98 -19.57 14.78
CA VAL A 216 1.10 -20.97 14.33
C VAL A 216 2.56 -21.41 14.46
N PRO A 217 2.88 -22.37 15.38
CA PRO A 217 4.26 -22.77 15.66
C PRO A 217 4.81 -23.68 14.57
N GLN A 218 6.09 -23.56 14.29
CA GLN A 218 6.89 -24.42 13.42
C GLN A 218 7.97 -25.16 14.19
N PRO A 219 8.54 -26.27 13.65
CA PRO A 219 9.64 -26.99 14.30
C PRO A 219 10.88 -26.07 14.45
N ALA A 220 11.31 -25.81 15.69
CA ALA A 220 12.45 -24.92 16.00
C ALA A 220 13.78 -25.38 15.38
N GLU A 221 13.92 -26.68 15.06
CA GLU A 221 15.10 -27.24 14.40
C GLU A 221 15.35 -26.67 12.99
N HIS A 222 14.26 -26.26 12.31
CA HIS A 222 14.30 -25.73 10.95
C HIS A 222 13.92 -24.26 10.87
N HIS A 223 13.21 -23.76 11.88
CA HIS A 223 12.63 -22.43 11.94
C HIS A 223 12.89 -21.82 13.33
N PRO A 224 14.06 -21.19 13.55
CA PRO A 224 14.40 -20.61 14.86
C PRO A 224 13.45 -19.49 15.30
N GLU A 225 12.76 -18.84 14.35
CA GLU A 225 11.69 -17.86 14.58
C GLU A 225 10.42 -18.47 15.15
N ILE A 226 10.24 -19.79 15.01
CA ILE A 226 9.12 -20.61 15.50
C ILE A 226 7.75 -20.21 14.93
N ASP A 227 7.40 -18.92 14.89
CA ASP A 227 6.10 -18.43 14.40
C ASP A 227 6.07 -18.37 12.87
N THR A 228 5.00 -18.94 12.26
CA THR A 228 4.85 -18.96 10.79
C THR A 228 4.60 -17.57 10.19
N GLY A 229 3.90 -16.70 10.90
CA GLY A 229 3.69 -15.32 10.47
C GLY A 229 5.01 -14.54 10.42
N GLU A 230 5.84 -14.66 11.47
CA GLU A 230 7.19 -14.08 11.50
C GLU A 230 8.08 -14.66 10.40
N HIS A 231 7.98 -15.97 10.14
CA HIS A 231 8.68 -16.61 9.02
C HIS A 231 8.37 -15.93 7.68
N VAL A 232 7.09 -15.69 7.40
CA VAL A 232 6.66 -15.04 6.16
C VAL A 232 7.21 -13.60 6.08
N LEU A 233 7.21 -12.84 7.17
CA LEU A 233 7.82 -11.50 7.21
C LEU A 233 9.33 -11.55 6.94
N MET A 234 10.03 -12.51 7.55
CA MET A 234 11.46 -12.72 7.29
C MET A 234 11.74 -13.12 5.84
N ALA A 235 10.90 -13.98 5.24
CA ALA A 235 11.01 -14.34 3.83
C ALA A 235 10.82 -13.12 2.92
N LEU A 236 9.88 -12.22 3.23
CA LEU A 236 9.69 -10.97 2.49
C LEU A 236 10.92 -10.05 2.60
N ARG A 237 11.51 -9.89 3.79
CA ARG A 237 12.76 -9.13 3.99
C ARG A 237 13.89 -9.68 3.12
N GLN A 238 14.07 -11.01 3.11
CA GLN A 238 15.10 -11.64 2.27
C GLN A 238 14.81 -11.46 0.78
N GLY A 239 13.58 -11.64 0.33
CA GLY A 239 13.19 -11.38 -1.05
C GLY A 239 13.43 -9.93 -1.47
N THR A 240 13.24 -8.98 -0.55
CA THR A 240 13.55 -7.57 -0.77
C THR A 240 15.06 -7.33 -0.86
N ALA A 241 15.82 -7.85 0.09
CA ALA A 241 17.28 -7.71 0.13
C ALA A 241 17.98 -8.30 -1.12
N LEU A 242 17.39 -9.36 -1.67
CA LEU A 242 17.85 -10.00 -2.91
C LEU A 242 17.37 -9.30 -4.18
N GLY A 243 16.59 -8.21 -4.07
CA GLY A 243 16.05 -7.49 -5.24
C GLY A 243 15.03 -8.28 -6.04
N CYS A 244 14.33 -9.22 -5.42
CA CYS A 244 13.32 -10.04 -6.09
C CYS A 244 12.16 -9.19 -6.63
N SER A 245 11.55 -9.63 -7.74
CA SER A 245 10.36 -8.99 -8.32
C SER A 245 9.16 -9.06 -7.38
N THR A 246 8.15 -8.20 -7.61
CA THR A 246 6.89 -8.21 -6.85
C THR A 246 6.17 -9.56 -6.94
N ALA A 247 6.27 -10.26 -8.07
CA ALA A 247 5.71 -11.59 -8.24
C ALA A 247 6.37 -12.63 -7.31
N VAL A 248 7.70 -12.58 -7.15
CA VAL A 248 8.42 -13.44 -6.19
C VAL A 248 8.05 -13.07 -4.76
N ARG A 249 8.02 -11.78 -4.42
CA ARG A 249 7.66 -11.31 -3.07
C ARG A 249 6.21 -11.67 -2.71
N PHE A 250 5.29 -11.58 -3.66
CA PHE A 250 3.93 -12.09 -3.46
C PHE A 250 3.91 -13.60 -3.20
N SER A 251 4.70 -14.36 -3.96
CA SER A 251 4.82 -15.80 -3.74
C SER A 251 5.36 -16.13 -2.35
N LEU A 252 6.36 -15.37 -1.87
CA LEU A 252 6.90 -15.50 -0.50
C LEU A 252 5.84 -15.18 0.56
N LEU A 253 4.96 -14.21 0.31
CA LEU A 253 3.87 -13.88 1.24
C LEU A 253 2.85 -15.02 1.39
N VAL A 254 2.63 -15.82 0.36
CA VAL A 254 1.51 -16.78 0.32
C VAL A 254 1.94 -18.25 0.27
N HIS A 255 3.26 -18.57 0.28
CA HIS A 255 3.75 -19.94 0.07
C HIS A 255 3.31 -20.92 1.17
N ASP A 256 3.19 -20.45 2.38
CA ASP A 256 2.93 -21.22 3.59
C ASP A 256 1.49 -21.15 4.12
N LEU A 257 0.55 -20.60 3.35
CA LEU A 257 -0.84 -20.42 3.80
C LEU A 257 -1.48 -21.72 4.33
N GLY A 258 -1.08 -22.88 3.79
CA GLY A 258 -1.57 -24.17 4.24
C GLY A 258 -1.22 -24.53 5.69
N LYS A 259 -0.17 -23.91 6.28
CA LYS A 259 0.20 -24.12 7.69
C LYS A 259 -0.89 -23.57 8.64
N GLY A 260 -1.52 -22.45 8.27
CA GLY A 260 -2.63 -21.87 9.05
C GLY A 260 -3.88 -22.74 9.16
N THR A 261 -3.98 -23.80 8.35
CA THR A 261 -5.10 -24.76 8.41
C THR A 261 -4.76 -26.07 9.13
N THR A 262 -3.57 -26.18 9.68
CA THR A 262 -3.15 -27.38 10.41
C THR A 262 -3.89 -27.48 11.74
N PRO A 263 -4.56 -28.60 12.04
CA PRO A 263 -5.16 -28.84 13.35
C PRO A 263 -4.12 -28.69 14.48
N LYS A 264 -4.53 -28.08 15.61
CA LYS A 264 -3.61 -27.77 16.72
C LYS A 264 -2.94 -28.99 17.34
N ASP A 265 -3.60 -30.15 17.29
CA ASP A 265 -3.07 -31.44 17.76
C ASP A 265 -1.96 -32.02 16.89
N GLN A 266 -1.78 -31.48 15.68
CA GLN A 266 -0.70 -31.84 14.75
C GLN A 266 0.47 -30.85 14.77
N TRP A 267 0.38 -29.80 15.57
CA TRP A 267 1.46 -28.83 15.69
C TRP A 267 2.69 -29.44 16.40
N PRO A 268 3.89 -29.04 16.04
CA PRO A 268 4.29 -28.06 15.01
C PRO A 268 4.50 -28.67 13.62
N GLN A 269 4.02 -29.89 13.36
CA GLN A 269 4.17 -30.58 12.07
C GLN A 269 3.04 -30.19 11.12
N HIS A 270 3.42 -29.65 9.97
CA HIS A 270 2.47 -29.18 8.96
C HIS A 270 2.44 -30.09 7.73
N ILE A 271 2.12 -31.38 7.96
CA ILE A 271 2.12 -32.39 6.90
C ILE A 271 1.21 -31.97 5.75
N ALA A 272 1.75 -32.00 4.52
CA ALA A 272 1.06 -31.66 3.27
C ALA A 272 0.47 -30.21 3.24
N HIS A 273 1.13 -29.25 3.92
CA HIS A 273 0.70 -27.86 3.91
C HIS A 273 0.75 -27.25 2.50
N GLU A 274 1.66 -27.72 1.64
CA GLU A 274 1.77 -27.33 0.24
C GLU A 274 0.45 -27.59 -0.50
N THR A 275 -0.07 -28.81 -0.39
CA THR A 275 -1.34 -29.19 -1.03
C THR A 275 -2.53 -28.42 -0.47
N ARG A 276 -2.57 -28.22 0.87
CA ARG A 276 -3.62 -27.42 1.53
C ARG A 276 -3.52 -25.93 1.20
N GLY A 277 -2.33 -25.43 0.92
CA GLY A 277 -2.08 -24.05 0.55
C GLY A 277 -2.65 -23.66 -0.82
N LEU A 278 -2.61 -24.56 -1.80
CA LEU A 278 -3.03 -24.26 -3.19
C LEU A 278 -4.45 -23.66 -3.32
N PRO A 279 -5.50 -24.23 -2.71
CA PRO A 279 -6.84 -23.60 -2.76
C PRO A 279 -6.88 -22.26 -2.06
N MET A 280 -6.06 -22.03 -1.03
CA MET A 280 -5.98 -20.76 -0.33
C MET A 280 -5.33 -19.68 -1.19
N VAL A 281 -4.22 -19.99 -1.84
CA VAL A 281 -3.57 -19.10 -2.83
C VAL A 281 -4.56 -18.70 -3.93
N ARG A 282 -5.30 -19.68 -4.49
CA ARG A 282 -6.33 -19.40 -5.52
C ARG A 282 -7.43 -18.46 -4.97
N LYS A 283 -7.85 -18.66 -3.72
CA LYS A 283 -8.89 -17.83 -3.06
C LYS A 283 -8.39 -16.39 -2.88
N VAL A 284 -7.17 -16.18 -2.40
CA VAL A 284 -6.54 -14.86 -2.28
C VAL A 284 -6.46 -14.18 -3.64
N CYS A 285 -5.94 -14.89 -4.66
CA CYS A 285 -5.79 -14.34 -6.01
C CYS A 285 -7.13 -13.94 -6.64
N LYS A 286 -8.19 -14.72 -6.42
CA LYS A 286 -9.55 -14.40 -6.89
C LYS A 286 -10.14 -13.20 -6.16
N ARG A 287 -9.94 -13.12 -4.82
CA ARG A 287 -10.45 -12.04 -3.99
C ARG A 287 -9.84 -10.70 -4.36
N LEU A 288 -8.53 -10.66 -4.59
CA LEU A 288 -7.77 -9.44 -4.88
C LEU A 288 -7.57 -9.15 -6.37
N ASN A 289 -8.12 -9.97 -7.27
CA ASN A 289 -7.91 -9.86 -8.71
C ASN A 289 -6.41 -9.82 -9.11
N VAL A 290 -5.62 -10.71 -8.50
CA VAL A 290 -4.17 -10.79 -8.70
C VAL A 290 -3.86 -11.16 -10.15
N PRO A 291 -2.92 -10.48 -10.84
CA PRO A 291 -2.51 -10.80 -12.21
C PRO A 291 -2.00 -12.23 -12.36
N ASN A 292 -2.22 -12.82 -13.53
CA ASN A 292 -1.87 -14.21 -13.81
C ASN A 292 -0.40 -14.53 -13.51
N GLN A 293 0.52 -13.63 -13.86
CA GLN A 293 1.95 -13.81 -13.61
C GLN A 293 2.26 -14.02 -12.12
N HIS A 294 1.67 -13.22 -11.23
CA HIS A 294 1.84 -13.35 -9.78
C HIS A 294 1.17 -14.62 -9.26
N ARG A 295 -0.06 -14.91 -9.71
CA ARG A 295 -0.82 -16.10 -9.31
C ARG A 295 -0.11 -17.40 -9.68
N ASP A 296 0.32 -17.52 -10.92
CA ASP A 296 0.87 -18.77 -11.44
C ASP A 296 2.21 -19.09 -10.77
N LEU A 297 3.06 -18.07 -10.55
CA LEU A 297 4.29 -18.23 -9.78
C LEU A 297 3.99 -18.59 -8.31
N ALA A 298 3.02 -17.93 -7.67
CA ALA A 298 2.66 -18.21 -6.28
C ALA A 298 2.15 -19.66 -6.10
N LEU A 299 1.39 -20.19 -7.06
CA LEU A 299 0.95 -21.58 -7.04
C LEU A 299 2.12 -22.56 -7.17
N LEU A 300 3.07 -22.29 -8.09
CA LEU A 300 4.28 -23.12 -8.23
C LEU A 300 5.13 -23.09 -6.96
N VAL A 301 5.36 -21.91 -6.38
CA VAL A 301 6.14 -21.79 -5.15
C VAL A 301 5.43 -22.48 -3.99
N CYS A 302 4.13 -22.30 -3.82
CA CYS A 302 3.36 -23.00 -2.78
C CYS A 302 3.46 -24.53 -2.91
N GLU A 303 3.41 -25.06 -4.12
CA GLU A 303 3.44 -26.51 -4.37
C GLU A 303 4.85 -27.12 -4.18
N TYR A 304 5.90 -26.38 -4.54
CA TYR A 304 7.24 -26.98 -4.70
C TYR A 304 8.33 -26.40 -3.80
N HIS A 305 8.08 -25.38 -2.94
CA HIS A 305 9.13 -24.75 -2.14
C HIS A 305 9.89 -25.75 -1.24
N THR A 306 9.20 -26.73 -0.64
CA THR A 306 9.86 -27.76 0.19
C THR A 306 10.72 -28.71 -0.62
N HIS A 307 10.47 -28.85 -1.94
CA HIS A 307 11.31 -29.64 -2.82
C HIS A 307 12.70 -29.02 -3.02
N CYS A 308 12.80 -27.70 -2.96
CA CYS A 308 14.08 -26.99 -3.08
C CYS A 308 15.06 -27.41 -1.98
N HIS A 309 14.59 -27.64 -0.75
CA HIS A 309 15.42 -28.09 0.38
C HIS A 309 15.99 -29.51 0.17
N ARG A 310 15.37 -30.31 -0.68
CA ARG A 310 15.75 -31.68 -0.96
C ARG A 310 16.13 -31.92 -2.42
N ALA A 311 16.43 -30.85 -3.16
CA ALA A 311 16.64 -30.92 -4.61
C ALA A 311 17.67 -31.97 -5.02
N LEU A 312 18.78 -32.08 -4.28
CA LEU A 312 19.84 -33.10 -4.55
C LEU A 312 19.43 -34.53 -4.24
N ALA A 313 18.38 -34.74 -3.45
CA ALA A 313 17.84 -36.07 -3.10
C ALA A 313 16.63 -36.48 -3.96
N LEU A 314 16.12 -35.59 -4.81
CA LEU A 314 14.96 -35.85 -5.67
C LEU A 314 15.36 -36.72 -6.88
N ARG A 315 14.41 -37.54 -7.32
CA ARG A 315 14.57 -38.29 -8.59
C ARG A 315 14.58 -37.30 -9.76
N GLY A 316 15.40 -37.57 -10.79
CA GLY A 316 15.52 -36.71 -11.97
C GLY A 316 14.17 -36.38 -12.63
N THR A 317 13.22 -37.32 -12.64
CA THR A 317 11.85 -37.11 -13.16
C THR A 317 11.04 -36.07 -12.33
N THR A 318 11.34 -35.90 -11.05
CA THR A 318 10.70 -34.91 -10.20
C THR A 318 11.32 -33.53 -10.39
N LEU A 319 12.64 -33.45 -10.64
CA LEU A 319 13.36 -32.22 -10.94
C LEU A 319 13.02 -31.64 -12.32
N MET A 320 12.54 -32.46 -13.24
CA MET A 320 12.20 -32.04 -14.61
C MET A 320 10.73 -31.63 -14.78
N LYS A 321 9.92 -31.73 -13.75
CA LYS A 321 8.56 -31.19 -13.70
C LYS A 321 8.55 -29.74 -13.23
#